data_90f828f5bb7710a96bc3f1d545c82e2e
#
_entry.id   90f828f5bb7710a96bc3f1d545c82e2e
#
_cell.length_a   1.000
_cell.length_b   1.000
_cell.length_c   1.000
_cell.angle_alpha   90.00
_cell.angle_beta   90.00
_cell.angle_gamma   90.00
#
_symmetry.space_group_name_H-M   'P 1'
#
loop_
_entity.id
_entity.type
_entity.pdbx_description
1 polymer ?
#
loop_
_entity_poly.entity_id
_entity_poly.type
_entity_poly.pdbx_seq_one_letter_code
_entity_poly.pdbx_strand_id
1 'polypeptide(L)'
;MTDLPTAGRFDGKDHLLPVRVYYEDTDFTGVVYHANYVRYFERGRSDFLRAAGIGHTDLMESDDPLAFVVAELNIKYVRPARIDDALVVRTRYEVVKGVRMLIRQAIERDGEVLARADVVAACIHLDGRPRRPSKLLIEKVVPWLSGPSAEQ
;
A
#
# COMPACT_ATOMS: atom_id res chain seq x y z
N MET A 1 14.43 -11.64 23.06
CA MET A 1 13.72 -10.56 22.34
C MET A 1 14.05 -10.65 20.87
N THR A 2 13.05 -10.56 20.02
CA THR A 2 13.24 -10.62 18.56
C THR A 2 13.04 -9.22 17.98
N ASP A 3 14.03 -8.76 17.23
CA ASP A 3 13.93 -7.49 16.52
C ASP A 3 13.20 -7.71 15.20
N LEU A 4 11.97 -7.25 15.15
CA LEU A 4 11.12 -7.38 13.95
C LEU A 4 11.06 -6.07 13.20
N PRO A 5 11.00 -6.12 11.85
CA PRO A 5 10.72 -4.92 11.07
C PRO A 5 9.38 -4.33 11.48
N THR A 6 9.30 -3.00 11.52
CA THR A 6 8.02 -2.34 11.80
C THR A 6 7.10 -2.46 10.59
N ALA A 7 5.81 -2.71 10.87
CA ALA A 7 4.75 -2.67 9.86
C ALA A 7 4.01 -1.33 9.87
N GLY A 8 4.53 -0.33 10.58
CA GLY A 8 3.85 0.93 10.74
C GLY A 8 2.68 0.84 11.72
N ARG A 9 1.76 1.78 11.62
CA ARG A 9 0.61 1.85 12.54
C ARG A 9 -0.60 2.47 11.86
N PHE A 10 -1.77 2.22 12.43
CA PHE A 10 -2.99 2.91 12.00
C PHE A 10 -3.16 4.24 12.76
N ASP A 11 -3.69 5.22 12.04
CA ASP A 11 -4.20 6.46 12.58
C ASP A 11 -5.60 6.63 11.96
N GLY A 12 -6.64 6.29 12.72
CA GLY A 12 -7.99 6.14 12.16
C GLY A 12 -8.01 5.04 11.12
N LYS A 13 -8.45 5.35 9.92
CA LYS A 13 -8.50 4.40 8.78
C LYS A 13 -7.26 4.48 7.90
N ASP A 14 -6.35 5.39 8.19
CA ASP A 14 -5.09 5.51 7.47
C ASP A 14 -4.03 4.64 8.12
N HIS A 15 -3.24 3.97 7.31
CA HIS A 15 -2.04 3.29 7.75
C HIS A 15 -0.84 4.18 7.44
N LEU A 16 0.07 4.30 8.38
CA LEU A 16 1.27 5.13 8.27
C LEU A 16 2.50 4.23 8.35
N LEU A 17 3.28 4.21 7.27
CA LEU A 17 4.51 3.44 7.21
C LEU A 17 5.70 4.40 7.08
N PRO A 18 6.56 4.50 8.12
CA PRO A 18 7.80 5.26 8.00
C PRO A 18 8.78 4.56 7.06
N VAL A 19 9.41 5.33 6.19
CA VAL A 19 10.41 4.85 5.23
C VAL A 19 11.57 5.82 5.21
N ARG A 20 12.80 5.30 5.30
CA ARG A 20 14.02 6.09 5.07
C ARG A 20 14.44 5.96 3.62
N VAL A 21 14.80 7.07 2.98
CA VAL A 21 15.38 7.04 1.65
C VAL A 21 16.85 6.64 1.75
N TYR A 22 17.22 5.56 1.10
CA TYR A 22 18.59 5.05 1.05
C TYR A 22 19.26 5.47 -0.26
N TYR A 23 20.58 5.31 -0.34
CA TYR A 23 21.36 5.57 -1.55
C TYR A 23 20.77 4.80 -2.75
N GLU A 24 20.45 3.53 -2.56
CA GLU A 24 19.91 2.66 -3.62
C GLU A 24 18.58 3.14 -4.20
N ASP A 25 17.87 4.01 -3.47
CA ASP A 25 16.58 4.54 -3.92
C ASP A 25 16.72 5.73 -4.85
N THR A 26 17.92 6.31 -4.95
CA THR A 26 18.14 7.57 -5.66
C THR A 26 18.70 7.35 -7.06
N ASP A 27 18.41 8.32 -7.94
CA ASP A 27 19.08 8.40 -9.23
C ASP A 27 20.39 9.22 -9.08
N PHE A 28 21.09 9.46 -10.20
CA PHE A 28 22.37 10.13 -10.10
C PHE A 28 22.26 11.64 -9.77
N THR A 29 21.05 12.20 -9.73
CA THR A 29 20.84 13.59 -9.32
C THR A 29 20.60 13.73 -7.82
N GLY A 30 20.54 12.62 -7.09
CA GLY A 30 20.35 12.62 -5.63
C GLY A 30 18.89 12.65 -5.19
N VAL A 31 17.94 12.60 -6.12
CA VAL A 31 16.52 12.46 -5.78
C VAL A 31 16.08 11.01 -5.95
N VAL A 32 15.00 10.65 -5.27
CA VAL A 32 14.44 9.32 -5.40
C VAL A 32 14.02 9.07 -6.85
N TYR A 33 14.50 7.94 -7.41
CA TYR A 33 14.12 7.53 -8.75
C TYR A 33 12.62 7.31 -8.83
N HIS A 34 11.98 7.86 -9.87
CA HIS A 34 10.51 7.89 -9.93
C HIS A 34 9.85 6.52 -9.79
N ALA A 35 10.48 5.44 -10.25
CA ALA A 35 9.93 4.10 -10.12
C ALA A 35 9.96 3.59 -8.67
N ASN A 36 10.81 4.14 -7.80
CA ASN A 36 10.88 3.72 -6.41
C ASN A 36 9.68 4.19 -5.59
N TYR A 37 8.98 5.24 -6.04
CA TYR A 37 7.71 5.62 -5.40
C TYR A 37 6.68 4.50 -5.54
N VAL A 38 6.69 3.78 -6.66
CA VAL A 38 5.82 2.61 -6.87
C VAL A 38 6.14 1.54 -5.82
N ARG A 39 7.42 1.30 -5.53
CA ARG A 39 7.83 0.34 -4.51
C ARG A 39 7.43 0.78 -3.11
N TYR A 40 7.57 2.05 -2.78
CA TYR A 40 7.13 2.58 -1.50
C TYR A 40 5.62 2.41 -1.33
N PHE A 41 4.84 2.72 -2.36
CA PHE A 41 3.40 2.53 -2.33
C PHE A 41 3.03 1.05 -2.12
N GLU A 42 3.74 0.15 -2.79
CA GLU A 42 3.51 -1.29 -2.63
C GLU A 42 3.77 -1.74 -1.18
N ARG A 43 4.87 -1.27 -0.57
CA ARG A 43 5.17 -1.56 0.84
C ARG A 43 4.05 -1.05 1.76
N GLY A 44 3.54 0.14 1.49
CA GLY A 44 2.42 0.70 2.26
C GLY A 44 1.19 -0.18 2.21
N ARG A 45 0.85 -0.69 1.04
CA ARG A 45 -0.29 -1.61 0.89
C ARG A 45 -0.07 -2.94 1.61
N SER A 46 1.11 -3.51 1.47
CA SER A 46 1.44 -4.78 2.12
C SER A 46 1.44 -4.66 3.64
N ASP A 47 2.02 -3.59 4.16
CA ASP A 47 2.09 -3.39 5.61
C ASP A 47 0.75 -2.98 6.20
N PHE A 48 -0.12 -2.33 5.43
CA PHE A 48 -1.51 -2.13 5.84
C PHE A 48 -2.18 -3.48 6.16
N LEU A 49 -2.07 -4.43 5.23
CA LEU A 49 -2.66 -5.76 5.42
C LEU A 49 -2.03 -6.48 6.62
N ARG A 50 -0.71 -6.39 6.77
CA ARG A 50 -0.01 -7.01 7.89
C ARG A 50 -0.48 -6.42 9.22
N ALA A 51 -0.62 -5.11 9.29
CA ALA A 51 -1.12 -4.43 10.49
C ALA A 51 -2.59 -4.76 10.77
N ALA A 52 -3.37 -5.03 9.72
CA ALA A 52 -4.75 -5.50 9.84
C ALA A 52 -4.85 -6.97 10.26
N GLY A 53 -3.73 -7.67 10.32
CA GLY A 53 -3.65 -9.04 10.81
C GLY A 53 -3.56 -10.11 9.73
N ILE A 54 -3.20 -9.74 8.49
CA ILE A 54 -3.06 -10.71 7.41
C ILE A 54 -1.89 -10.34 6.50
N GLY A 55 -1.02 -11.30 6.23
CA GLY A 55 0.05 -11.14 5.26
C GLY A 55 -0.27 -11.85 3.95
N HIS A 56 0.52 -11.57 2.93
CA HIS A 56 0.37 -12.24 1.62
C HIS A 56 0.50 -13.75 1.74
N THR A 57 1.41 -14.23 2.58
CA THR A 57 1.61 -15.67 2.80
C THR A 57 0.37 -16.32 3.38
N ASP A 58 -0.29 -15.65 4.32
CA ASP A 58 -1.53 -16.15 4.92
C ASP A 58 -2.61 -16.34 3.86
N LEU A 59 -2.71 -15.40 2.92
CA LEU A 59 -3.68 -15.48 1.83
C LEU A 59 -3.36 -16.60 0.84
N MET A 60 -2.08 -16.77 0.52
CA MET A 60 -1.65 -17.79 -0.44
C MET A 60 -1.73 -19.20 0.13
N GLU A 61 -1.50 -19.37 1.42
CA GLU A 61 -1.48 -20.68 2.09
C GLU A 61 -2.82 -21.04 2.72
N SER A 62 -3.84 -20.18 2.63
CA SER A 62 -5.17 -20.47 3.16
C SER A 62 -5.87 -21.56 2.35
N ASP A 63 -6.99 -22.09 2.90
CA ASP A 63 -7.83 -23.06 2.20
C ASP A 63 -8.47 -22.50 0.94
N ASP A 64 -8.52 -21.16 0.83
CA ASP A 64 -9.10 -20.45 -0.30
C ASP A 64 -8.06 -19.42 -0.81
N PRO A 65 -6.97 -19.91 -1.44
CA PRO A 65 -5.83 -19.05 -1.74
C PRO A 65 -6.14 -17.97 -2.76
N LEU A 66 -5.54 -16.79 -2.55
CA LEU A 66 -5.63 -15.69 -3.49
C LEU A 66 -4.33 -14.88 -3.49
N ALA A 67 -4.17 -14.11 -4.53
CA ALA A 67 -3.11 -13.13 -4.66
C ALA A 67 -3.70 -11.83 -5.24
N PHE A 68 -2.87 -10.82 -5.41
CA PHE A 68 -3.29 -9.53 -5.95
C PHE A 68 -2.49 -9.19 -7.19
N VAL A 69 -3.13 -8.46 -8.09
CA VAL A 69 -2.44 -7.75 -9.17
C VAL A 69 -2.88 -6.29 -9.15
N VAL A 70 -2.02 -5.40 -9.59
CA VAL A 70 -2.37 -3.99 -9.77
C VAL A 70 -3.01 -3.87 -11.15
N ALA A 71 -4.28 -3.46 -11.19
CA ALA A 71 -5.02 -3.27 -12.43
C ALA A 71 -4.84 -1.85 -12.97
N GLU A 72 -4.78 -0.86 -12.08
CA GLU A 72 -4.58 0.53 -12.46
C GLU A 72 -3.74 1.22 -11.41
N LEU A 73 -2.86 2.11 -11.85
CA LEU A 73 -2.00 2.89 -10.99
C LEU A 73 -1.87 4.29 -11.58
N ASN A 74 -2.30 5.29 -10.84
CA ASN A 74 -2.14 6.69 -11.21
C ASN A 74 -1.32 7.38 -10.13
N ILE A 75 -0.17 7.92 -10.51
CA ILE A 75 0.71 8.63 -9.58
C ILE A 75 0.89 10.07 -10.04
N LYS A 76 0.77 10.99 -9.09
CA LYS A 76 1.14 12.39 -9.29
C LYS A 76 2.36 12.70 -8.44
N TYR A 77 3.43 13.13 -9.08
CA TYR A 77 4.66 13.54 -8.43
C TYR A 77 4.59 15.04 -8.19
N VAL A 78 4.64 15.45 -6.93
CA VAL A 78 4.47 16.84 -6.54
C VAL A 78 5.81 17.49 -6.22
N ARG A 79 6.64 16.83 -5.39
CA ARG A 79 7.96 17.30 -4.99
C ARG A 79 8.90 16.10 -4.84
N PRO A 80 10.19 16.28 -5.09
CA PRO A 80 11.13 15.16 -4.99
C PRO A 80 11.47 14.83 -3.53
N ALA A 81 11.62 13.54 -3.27
CA ALA A 81 12.28 13.06 -2.07
C ALA A 81 13.77 12.90 -2.36
N ARG A 82 14.60 13.02 -1.32
CA ARG A 82 16.06 13.00 -1.43
C ARG A 82 16.64 11.96 -0.49
N ILE A 83 17.91 11.63 -0.74
CA ILE A 83 18.65 10.70 0.12
C ILE A 83 18.55 11.13 1.59
N ASP A 84 18.42 10.15 2.47
CA ASP A 84 18.30 10.30 3.92
C ASP A 84 16.98 10.89 4.41
N ASP A 85 16.08 11.30 3.53
CA ASP A 85 14.77 11.78 3.94
C ASP A 85 14.01 10.70 4.73
N ALA A 86 13.28 11.16 5.75
CA ALA A 86 12.32 10.35 6.49
C ALA A 86 10.92 10.60 5.90
N LEU A 87 10.36 9.57 5.29
CA LEU A 87 9.07 9.65 4.61
C LEU A 87 8.02 8.89 5.41
N VAL A 88 6.76 9.25 5.19
CA VAL A 88 5.61 8.47 5.65
C VAL A 88 4.81 8.08 4.42
N VAL A 89 4.58 6.78 4.25
CA VAL A 89 3.66 6.26 3.25
C VAL A 89 2.30 6.11 3.91
N ARG A 90 1.36 6.96 3.53
CA ARG A 90 0.00 6.94 4.04
C ARG A 90 -0.84 6.10 3.09
N THR A 91 -1.55 5.11 3.62
CA THR A 91 -2.37 4.19 2.82
C THR A 91 -3.77 4.10 3.40
N ARG A 92 -4.76 4.18 2.52
CA ARG A 92 -6.17 4.06 2.86
C ARG A 92 -6.83 3.12 1.88
N TYR A 93 -7.43 2.05 2.38
CA TYR A 93 -8.27 1.16 1.58
C TYR A 93 -9.69 1.71 1.65
N GLU A 94 -10.23 2.13 0.52
CA GLU A 94 -11.52 2.80 0.50
C GLU A 94 -12.68 1.84 0.35
N VAL A 95 -12.63 1.03 -0.71
CA VAL A 95 -13.78 0.21 -1.12
C VAL A 95 -13.30 -1.13 -1.64
N VAL A 96 -14.06 -2.18 -1.33
CA VAL A 96 -13.98 -3.48 -2.00
C VAL A 96 -15.20 -3.58 -2.90
N LYS A 97 -14.99 -3.77 -4.20
CA LYS A 97 -16.06 -3.80 -5.19
C LYS A 97 -15.82 -4.94 -6.18
N GLY A 98 -16.60 -6.01 -6.05
CA GLY A 98 -16.41 -7.20 -6.87
C GLY A 98 -15.05 -7.82 -6.60
N VAL A 99 -14.23 -7.95 -7.64
CA VAL A 99 -12.86 -8.48 -7.52
C VAL A 99 -11.84 -7.39 -7.20
N ARG A 100 -12.25 -6.12 -7.15
CA ARG A 100 -11.35 -4.97 -7.06
C ARG A 100 -11.36 -4.31 -5.70
N MET A 101 -10.24 -3.71 -5.35
CA MET A 101 -10.09 -2.84 -4.19
C MET A 101 -9.54 -1.50 -4.65
N LEU A 102 -10.17 -0.42 -4.15
CA LEU A 102 -9.72 0.94 -4.43
C LEU A 102 -8.93 1.44 -3.24
N ILE A 103 -7.71 1.91 -3.51
CA ILE A 103 -6.74 2.28 -2.50
C ILE A 103 -6.21 3.67 -2.84
N ARG A 104 -6.16 4.55 -1.84
CA ARG A 104 -5.53 5.86 -1.97
C ARG A 104 -4.31 5.94 -1.10
N GLN A 105 -3.26 6.51 -1.67
CA GLN A 105 -1.98 6.61 -0.97
C GLN A 105 -1.36 7.97 -1.18
N ALA A 106 -0.50 8.34 -0.24
CA ALA A 106 0.34 9.54 -0.34
C ALA A 106 1.70 9.23 0.28
N ILE A 107 2.73 9.87 -0.24
CA ILE A 107 4.04 9.88 0.39
C ILE A 107 4.28 11.29 0.90
N GLU A 108 4.60 11.41 2.19
CA GLU A 108 4.72 12.67 2.89
C GLU A 108 6.09 12.80 3.54
N ARG A 109 6.57 14.04 3.63
CA ARG A 109 7.75 14.41 4.41
C ARG A 109 7.38 15.63 5.25
N ASP A 110 7.49 15.50 6.56
CA ASP A 110 7.14 16.58 7.50
C ASP A 110 5.73 17.14 7.26
N GLY A 111 4.76 16.27 6.96
CA GLY A 111 3.39 16.66 6.69
C GLY A 111 3.12 17.19 5.30
N GLU A 112 4.13 17.35 4.47
CA GLU A 112 4.00 17.82 3.10
C GLU A 112 3.91 16.66 2.14
N VAL A 113 2.90 16.67 1.26
CA VAL A 113 2.72 15.62 0.26
C VAL A 113 3.75 15.75 -0.85
N LEU A 114 4.52 14.70 -1.08
CA LEU A 114 5.50 14.62 -2.18
C LEU A 114 4.94 13.89 -3.39
N ALA A 115 4.07 12.91 -3.18
CA ALA A 115 3.44 12.16 -4.26
C ALA A 115 2.09 11.62 -3.79
N ARG A 116 1.16 11.44 -4.72
CA ARG A 116 -0.14 10.80 -4.47
C ARG A 116 -0.35 9.67 -5.45
N ALA A 117 -1.08 8.64 -5.01
CA ALA A 117 -1.43 7.54 -5.88
C ALA A 117 -2.88 7.12 -5.67
N ASP A 118 -3.53 6.80 -6.80
CA ASP A 118 -4.80 6.07 -6.82
C ASP A 118 -4.51 4.69 -7.40
N VAL A 119 -4.85 3.65 -6.65
CA VAL A 119 -4.51 2.28 -7.00
C VAL A 119 -5.79 1.46 -7.08
N VAL A 120 -5.93 0.69 -8.15
CA VAL A 120 -6.95 -0.35 -8.24
C VAL A 120 -6.22 -1.68 -8.24
N ALA A 121 -6.39 -2.44 -7.16
CA ALA A 121 -5.87 -3.80 -7.07
C ALA A 121 -7.01 -4.79 -7.34
N ALA A 122 -6.68 -5.91 -7.94
CA ALA A 122 -7.65 -6.97 -8.20
C ALA A 122 -7.20 -8.26 -7.53
N CYS A 123 -8.17 -9.00 -6.98
CA CYS A 123 -7.93 -10.33 -6.45
C CYS A 123 -7.92 -11.35 -7.58
N ILE A 124 -7.01 -12.29 -7.52
CA ILE A 124 -6.87 -13.36 -8.51
C ILE A 124 -6.71 -14.70 -7.82
N HIS A 125 -7.13 -15.76 -8.52
CA HIS A 125 -6.68 -17.11 -8.21
C HIS A 125 -5.17 -17.20 -8.47
N LEU A 126 -4.51 -18.20 -7.89
CA LEU A 126 -3.07 -18.35 -8.11
C LEU A 126 -2.72 -18.64 -9.58
N ASP A 127 -3.69 -19.08 -10.39
CA ASP A 127 -3.50 -19.25 -11.83
C ASP A 127 -3.75 -17.99 -12.66
N GLY A 128 -4.06 -16.86 -12.00
CA GLY A 128 -4.22 -15.57 -12.64
C GLY A 128 -5.66 -15.18 -12.98
N ARG A 129 -6.63 -16.06 -12.83
CA ARG A 129 -8.03 -15.73 -13.12
C ARG A 129 -8.60 -14.78 -12.05
N PRO A 130 -9.39 -13.79 -12.43
CA PRO A 130 -10.06 -12.92 -11.45
C PRO A 130 -10.94 -13.72 -10.49
N ARG A 131 -10.98 -13.28 -9.24
CA ARG A 131 -11.86 -13.87 -8.23
C ARG A 131 -12.23 -12.81 -7.20
N ARG A 132 -13.33 -13.04 -6.50
CA ARG A 132 -13.72 -12.19 -5.39
C ARG A 132 -12.80 -12.41 -4.18
N PRO A 133 -12.65 -11.39 -3.32
CA PRO A 133 -11.89 -11.55 -2.08
C PRO A 133 -12.40 -12.75 -1.27
N SER A 134 -11.46 -13.46 -0.64
CA SER A 134 -11.78 -14.56 0.24
C SER A 134 -12.45 -14.06 1.53
N LYS A 135 -13.13 -14.97 2.24
CA LYS A 135 -13.73 -14.65 3.52
C LYS A 135 -12.69 -14.13 4.51
N LEU A 136 -11.50 -14.74 4.54
CA LEU A 136 -10.40 -14.32 5.42
C LEU A 136 -9.99 -12.87 5.13
N LEU A 137 -9.81 -12.51 3.86
CA LEU A 137 -9.45 -11.15 3.48
C LEU A 137 -10.53 -10.16 3.88
N ILE A 138 -11.79 -10.48 3.60
CA ILE A 138 -12.93 -9.61 3.94
C ILE A 138 -12.99 -9.37 5.45
N GLU A 139 -12.87 -10.42 6.26
CA GLU A 139 -12.91 -10.31 7.71
C GLU A 139 -11.82 -9.36 8.25
N LYS A 140 -10.63 -9.36 7.63
CA LYS A 140 -9.51 -8.56 8.10
C LYS A 140 -9.52 -7.13 7.58
N VAL A 141 -10.04 -6.91 6.37
CA VAL A 141 -9.96 -5.61 5.70
C VAL A 141 -11.18 -4.73 5.93
N VAL A 142 -12.38 -5.32 5.92
CA VAL A 142 -13.64 -4.54 6.03
C VAL A 142 -13.65 -3.59 7.23
N PRO A 143 -13.18 -3.97 8.43
CA PRO A 143 -13.17 -3.04 9.56
C PRO A 143 -12.36 -1.76 9.33
N TRP A 144 -11.43 -1.79 8.37
CA TRP A 144 -10.53 -0.69 8.10
C TRP A 144 -10.90 0.13 6.86
N LEU A 145 -11.95 -0.26 6.13
CA LEU A 145 -12.37 0.48 4.94
C LEU A 145 -12.88 1.87 5.32
N SER A 146 -12.39 2.89 4.63
CA SER A 146 -12.79 4.27 4.89
C SER A 146 -14.07 4.68 4.18
N GLY A 147 -14.48 3.92 3.16
CA GLY A 147 -15.52 4.34 2.23
C GLY A 147 -14.97 5.23 1.13
N PRO A 148 -15.78 5.54 0.12
CA PRO A 148 -15.36 6.37 -1.00
C PRO A 148 -14.92 7.75 -0.53
N SER A 149 -13.87 8.28 -1.18
CA SER A 149 -13.44 9.65 -0.93
C SER A 149 -14.45 10.63 -1.51
N ALA A 150 -14.68 11.75 -0.79
CA ALA A 150 -15.55 12.82 -1.28
C ALA A 150 -14.87 13.66 -2.37
N GLU A 151 -13.55 13.59 -2.48
CA GLU A 151 -12.78 14.31 -3.50
C GLU A 151 -12.68 13.49 -4.79
N GLN A 152 -12.91 14.15 -5.90
CA GLN A 152 -12.82 13.55 -7.22
C GLN A 152 -11.42 13.75 -7.81
#